data_a2ef34a2d17a9ccc0e991b81b90f90e8
#
_entry.id   a2ef34a2d17a9ccc0e991b81b90f90e8
#
_cell.length_a   1.000
_cell.length_b   1.000
_cell.length_c   1.000
_cell.angle_alpha   90.00
_cell.angle_beta   90.00
_cell.angle_gamma   90.00
#
_symmetry.space_group_name_H-M   'P 1'
#
loop_
_entity.id
_entity.type
_entity.pdbx_description
1 polymer ?
#
loop_
_entity_poly.entity_id
_entity_poly.type
_entity_poly.pdbx_seq_one_letter_code
_entity_poly.pdbx_strand_id
1 'polypeptide(L)'
;AIIDIGEKINYIKGSPEKLLPLCKTYVAKSGRKEQLLNKGILEQEIKKKTREGIRAILLVYNDNYNLERLERLTLIGVLYIKDDVRKEARSGVELVQNAGIQTVMITGDNKDTAISIGKEVGLITNREDIVLTSDELNRLSDNEVKKILPRLKIVARSMPQDKSRLVRLAEEENLVVGMTGDGVNDAPALKKA
;
A
#
# COMPACT_ATOMS: atom_id res chain seq x y z
N ALA A 1 15.84 -1.36 -12.31
CA ALA A 1 16.99 -2.13 -12.75
C ALA A 1 17.19 -1.87 -14.24
N ILE A 2 18.42 -1.57 -14.65
CA ILE A 2 18.82 -1.42 -16.05
C ILE A 2 19.49 -2.76 -16.39
N ILE A 3 19.00 -3.42 -17.44
CA ILE A 3 19.61 -4.62 -17.98
C ILE A 3 20.19 -4.24 -19.33
N ASP A 4 21.49 -4.29 -19.49
CA ASP A 4 22.18 -4.06 -20.77
C ASP A 4 22.23 -5.40 -21.52
N ILE A 5 21.46 -5.49 -22.62
CA ILE A 5 21.44 -6.65 -23.52
C ILE A 5 21.96 -6.27 -24.91
N GLY A 6 22.88 -5.32 -25.00
CA GLY A 6 23.51 -4.87 -26.24
C GLY A 6 22.71 -3.79 -27.01
N GLU A 7 21.42 -3.61 -26.74
CA GLU A 7 20.62 -2.43 -27.07
C GLU A 7 20.32 -1.67 -25.79
N LYS A 8 20.55 -0.35 -25.79
CA LYS A 8 20.33 0.49 -24.61
C LYS A 8 18.84 0.68 -24.35
N ILE A 9 18.19 -0.33 -23.76
CA ILE A 9 16.78 -0.30 -23.36
C ILE A 9 16.71 -0.18 -21.84
N ASN A 10 15.95 0.80 -21.35
CA ASN A 10 15.70 0.98 -19.93
C ASN A 10 14.42 0.26 -19.53
N TYR A 11 14.53 -0.80 -18.75
CA TYR A 11 13.40 -1.48 -18.12
C TYR A 11 13.07 -0.84 -16.79
N ILE A 12 11.80 -0.48 -16.61
CA ILE A 12 11.32 0.24 -15.44
C ILE A 12 10.15 -0.54 -14.83
N LYS A 13 10.16 -0.72 -13.51
CA LYS A 13 9.02 -1.22 -12.75
C LYS A 13 8.51 -0.16 -11.79
N GLY A 14 7.19 -0.09 -11.62
CA GLY A 14 6.60 0.88 -10.70
C GLY A 14 5.09 0.76 -10.57
N SER A 15 4.52 1.66 -9.78
CA SER A 15 3.09 1.66 -9.54
C SER A 15 2.30 2.06 -10.79
N PRO A 16 1.12 1.47 -11.01
CA PRO A 16 0.26 1.79 -12.15
C PRO A 16 -0.09 3.27 -12.25
N GLU A 17 -0.36 3.91 -11.13
CA GLU A 17 -0.78 5.31 -11.06
C GLU A 17 0.30 6.26 -11.63
N LYS A 18 1.58 5.89 -11.45
CA LYS A 18 2.71 6.70 -11.93
C LYS A 18 3.09 6.37 -13.37
N LEU A 19 3.08 5.09 -13.77
CA LEU A 19 3.63 4.66 -15.05
C LEU A 19 2.58 4.58 -16.18
N LEU A 20 1.34 4.16 -15.88
CA LEU A 20 0.30 3.99 -16.91
C LEU A 20 -0.03 5.28 -17.69
N PRO A 21 -0.10 6.46 -17.09
CA PRO A 21 -0.32 7.71 -17.82
C PRO A 21 0.77 7.99 -18.87
N LEU A 22 2.02 7.58 -18.58
CA LEU A 22 3.19 7.79 -19.43
C LEU A 22 3.28 6.79 -20.58
N CYS A 23 2.59 5.65 -20.52
CA CYS A 23 2.58 4.63 -21.56
C CYS A 23 1.82 5.14 -22.79
N LYS A 24 2.40 4.99 -23.99
CA LYS A 24 1.75 5.28 -25.27
C LYS A 24 1.52 4.03 -26.11
N THR A 25 2.35 3.03 -25.91
CA THR A 25 2.36 1.77 -26.65
C THR A 25 2.41 0.60 -25.69
N TYR A 26 2.15 -0.60 -26.19
CA TYR A 26 2.33 -1.86 -25.45
C TYR A 26 2.94 -2.92 -26.36
N VAL A 27 3.50 -3.97 -25.75
CA VAL A 27 4.02 -5.14 -26.46
C VAL A 27 2.88 -6.14 -26.59
N ALA A 28 2.42 -6.37 -27.84
CA ALA A 28 1.40 -7.36 -28.12
C ALA A 28 1.95 -8.79 -27.97
N LYS A 29 1.06 -9.79 -27.94
CA LYS A 29 1.45 -11.22 -27.88
C LYS A 29 2.35 -11.67 -29.03
N SER A 30 2.27 -10.97 -30.17
CA SER A 30 3.14 -11.17 -31.32
C SER A 30 4.59 -10.67 -31.13
N GLY A 31 4.89 -10.02 -30.00
CA GLY A 31 6.14 -9.30 -29.76
C GLY A 31 6.21 -7.92 -30.42
N ARG A 32 5.21 -7.53 -31.19
CA ARG A 32 5.19 -6.22 -31.87
C ARG A 32 4.70 -5.12 -30.95
N LYS A 33 5.24 -3.93 -31.16
CA LYS A 33 4.84 -2.71 -30.46
C LYS A 33 3.57 -2.13 -31.11
N GLU A 34 2.51 -1.97 -30.34
CA GLU A 34 1.21 -1.46 -30.79
C GLU A 34 0.75 -0.27 -29.93
N GLN A 35 -0.17 0.53 -30.45
CA GLN A 35 -0.72 1.70 -29.73
C GLN A 35 -1.60 1.27 -28.56
N LEU A 36 -1.37 1.83 -27.38
CA LEU A 36 -2.18 1.58 -26.18
C LEU A 36 -3.40 2.53 -26.17
N LEU A 37 -4.47 2.16 -26.88
CA LEU A 37 -5.66 2.99 -27.04
C LEU A 37 -6.60 2.92 -25.82
N ASN A 38 -6.72 1.76 -25.18
CA ASN A 38 -7.73 1.48 -24.15
C ASN A 38 -7.15 1.50 -22.72
N LYS A 39 -6.39 2.54 -22.37
CA LYS A 39 -5.83 2.68 -21.00
C LYS A 39 -6.88 2.62 -19.90
N GLY A 40 -8.06 3.20 -20.13
CA GLY A 40 -9.13 3.24 -19.13
C GLY A 40 -9.64 1.84 -18.74
N ILE A 41 -9.70 0.90 -19.70
CA ILE A 41 -10.10 -0.48 -19.41
C ILE A 41 -9.06 -1.15 -18.50
N LEU A 42 -7.77 -1.01 -18.84
CA LEU A 42 -6.68 -1.57 -18.04
C LEU A 42 -6.64 -0.94 -16.63
N GLU A 43 -6.87 0.37 -16.53
CA GLU A 43 -6.94 1.06 -15.25
C GLU A 43 -8.09 0.54 -14.37
N GLN A 44 -9.26 0.30 -14.95
CA GLN A 44 -10.40 -0.27 -14.24
C GLN A 44 -10.13 -1.71 -13.78
N GLU A 45 -9.49 -2.53 -14.60
CA GLU A 45 -9.09 -3.88 -14.24
C GLU A 45 -8.10 -3.87 -13.08
N ILE A 46 -7.06 -3.04 -13.15
CA ILE A 46 -6.08 -2.88 -12.08
C ILE A 46 -6.77 -2.43 -10.79
N LYS A 47 -7.65 -1.42 -10.84
CA LYS A 47 -8.40 -0.96 -9.67
C LYS A 47 -9.28 -2.06 -9.08
N LYS A 48 -9.95 -2.86 -9.91
CA LYS A 48 -10.72 -4.01 -9.44
C LYS A 48 -9.85 -4.99 -8.68
N LYS A 49 -8.71 -5.40 -9.25
CA LYS A 49 -7.77 -6.33 -8.62
C LYS A 49 -7.18 -5.76 -7.32
N THR A 50 -6.87 -4.48 -7.29
CA THR A 50 -6.37 -3.82 -6.07
C THR A 50 -7.39 -3.83 -4.93
N ARG A 51 -8.69 -3.68 -5.24
CA ARG A 51 -9.78 -3.81 -4.24
C ARG A 51 -9.92 -5.24 -3.71
N GLU A 52 -9.47 -6.24 -4.45
CA GLU A 52 -9.39 -7.64 -4.01
C GLU A 52 -8.10 -7.93 -3.19
N GLY A 53 -7.35 -6.89 -2.79
CA GLY A 53 -6.10 -7.01 -2.03
C GLY A 53 -4.89 -7.40 -2.88
N ILE A 54 -5.01 -7.35 -4.21
CA ILE A 54 -3.94 -7.71 -5.14
C ILE A 54 -3.12 -6.48 -5.47
N ARG A 55 -1.81 -6.53 -5.23
CA ARG A 55 -0.87 -5.47 -5.60
C ARG A 55 -0.53 -5.58 -7.09
N ALA A 56 -0.66 -4.48 -7.82
CA ALA A 56 -0.29 -4.41 -9.22
C ALA A 56 1.04 -3.65 -9.41
N ILE A 57 1.94 -4.19 -10.22
CA ILE A 57 3.19 -3.56 -10.63
C ILE A 57 3.22 -3.54 -12.15
N LEU A 58 3.42 -2.36 -12.74
CA LEU A 58 3.67 -2.23 -14.17
C LEU A 58 5.14 -2.50 -14.48
N LEU A 59 5.35 -3.24 -15.56
CA LEU A 59 6.62 -3.36 -16.26
C LEU A 59 6.54 -2.58 -17.56
N VAL A 60 7.44 -1.64 -17.74
CA VAL A 60 7.51 -0.79 -18.93
C VAL A 60 8.95 -0.66 -19.39
N TYR A 61 9.15 -0.27 -20.62
CA TYR A 61 10.47 0.10 -21.11
C TYR A 61 10.46 1.43 -21.86
N ASN A 62 11.62 2.04 -21.97
CA ASN A 62 11.85 3.24 -22.76
C ASN A 62 13.02 3.00 -23.73
N ASP A 63 12.80 3.28 -25.01
CA ASP A 63 13.83 3.23 -26.06
C ASP A 63 14.80 4.42 -25.94
N ASN A 64 14.41 5.50 -25.23
CA ASN A 64 15.26 6.66 -25.04
C ASN A 64 16.11 6.50 -23.76
N TYR A 65 17.42 6.63 -23.93
CA TYR A 65 18.41 6.49 -22.84
C TYR A 65 18.34 7.59 -21.77
N ASN A 66 17.52 8.64 -22.00
CA ASN A 66 17.41 9.75 -21.04
C ASN A 66 16.43 9.39 -19.92
N LEU A 67 16.96 8.99 -18.74
CA LEU A 67 16.21 8.67 -17.53
C LEU A 67 15.57 9.92 -16.86
N GLU A 68 16.03 11.12 -17.20
CA GLU A 68 15.50 12.37 -16.66
C GLU A 68 14.12 12.73 -17.25
N ARG A 69 13.78 12.17 -18.40
CA ARG A 69 12.49 12.37 -19.08
C ARG A 69 11.82 11.04 -19.40
N LEU A 70 11.03 10.55 -18.44
CA LEU A 70 10.20 9.37 -18.63
C LEU A 70 8.94 9.75 -19.43
N GLU A 71 9.06 9.76 -20.73
CA GLU A 71 7.94 10.01 -21.66
C GLU A 71 7.81 8.86 -22.68
N ARG A 72 6.58 8.62 -23.16
CA ARG A 72 6.29 7.64 -24.24
C ARG A 72 6.75 6.21 -23.92
N LEU A 73 6.48 5.77 -22.68
CA LEU A 73 6.83 4.42 -22.27
C LEU A 73 6.04 3.36 -23.06
N THR A 74 6.65 2.20 -23.23
CA THR A 74 6.00 1.00 -23.77
C THR A 74 5.68 0.05 -22.64
N LEU A 75 4.40 -0.30 -22.49
CA LEU A 75 3.95 -1.27 -21.51
C LEU A 75 4.33 -2.69 -21.96
N ILE A 76 5.04 -3.42 -21.13
CA ILE A 76 5.35 -4.85 -21.33
C ILE A 76 4.22 -5.70 -20.73
N GLY A 77 3.79 -5.36 -19.51
CA GLY A 77 2.75 -6.10 -18.81
C GLY A 77 2.48 -5.57 -17.41
N VAL A 78 1.48 -6.19 -16.78
CA VAL A 78 1.11 -5.96 -15.39
C VAL A 78 1.36 -7.22 -14.61
N LEU A 79 2.14 -7.11 -13.53
CA LEU A 79 2.30 -8.18 -12.55
C LEU A 79 1.29 -7.96 -11.43
N TYR A 80 0.49 -8.98 -11.17
CA TYR A 80 -0.41 -9.04 -10.03
C TYR A 80 0.21 -9.91 -8.95
N ILE A 81 0.46 -9.32 -7.79
CA ILE A 81 1.09 -9.98 -6.65
C ILE A 81 0.08 -9.97 -5.51
N LYS A 82 -0.22 -11.15 -4.97
CA LYS A 82 -1.02 -11.31 -3.77
C LYS A 82 -0.18 -12.08 -2.76
N ASP A 83 0.03 -11.46 -1.60
CA ASP A 83 0.53 -12.16 -0.43
C ASP A 83 -0.67 -12.69 0.35
N ASP A 84 -0.75 -13.99 0.50
CA ASP A 84 -1.79 -14.59 1.31
C ASP A 84 -1.53 -14.28 2.79
N VAL A 85 -2.60 -13.91 3.49
CA VAL A 85 -2.56 -13.74 4.93
C VAL A 85 -2.19 -15.07 5.59
N ARG A 86 -1.31 -15.04 6.58
CA ARG A 86 -0.97 -16.25 7.35
C ARG A 86 -2.23 -16.84 7.97
N LYS A 87 -2.36 -18.17 7.93
CA LYS A 87 -3.55 -18.89 8.42
C LYS A 87 -3.88 -18.56 9.88
N GLU A 88 -2.84 -18.32 10.67
CA GLU A 88 -2.94 -18.01 12.10
C GLU A 88 -3.25 -16.53 12.40
N ALA A 89 -3.17 -15.65 11.39
CA ALA A 89 -3.32 -14.20 11.62
C ALA A 89 -4.70 -13.85 12.16
N ARG A 90 -5.76 -14.45 11.60
CA ARG A 90 -7.13 -14.20 12.07
C ARG A 90 -7.34 -14.66 13.50
N SER A 91 -6.94 -15.89 13.84
CA SER A 91 -7.08 -16.41 15.21
C SER A 91 -6.22 -15.63 16.20
N GLY A 92 -5.04 -15.15 15.79
CA GLY A 92 -4.20 -14.28 16.62
C GLY A 92 -4.87 -12.93 16.91
N VAL A 93 -5.46 -12.29 15.89
CA VAL A 93 -6.21 -11.04 16.08
C VAL A 93 -7.42 -11.25 16.99
N GLU A 94 -8.21 -12.30 16.77
CA GLU A 94 -9.36 -12.65 17.61
C GLU A 94 -8.95 -12.87 19.07
N LEU A 95 -7.84 -13.57 19.32
CA LEU A 95 -7.33 -13.82 20.67
C LEU A 95 -6.99 -12.51 21.40
N VAL A 96 -6.30 -11.60 20.74
CA VAL A 96 -5.89 -10.29 21.28
C VAL A 96 -7.12 -9.41 21.54
N GLN A 97 -8.09 -9.39 20.62
CA GLN A 97 -9.34 -8.64 20.78
C GLN A 97 -10.21 -9.20 21.92
N ASN A 98 -10.29 -10.52 22.05
CA ASN A 98 -11.02 -11.17 23.15
C ASN A 98 -10.38 -10.90 24.54
N ALA A 99 -9.09 -10.60 24.57
CA ALA A 99 -8.40 -10.11 25.77
C ALA A 99 -8.67 -8.63 26.06
N GLY A 100 -9.55 -7.96 25.31
CA GLY A 100 -9.87 -6.54 25.48
C GLY A 100 -8.82 -5.58 24.91
N ILE A 101 -7.87 -6.08 24.11
CA ILE A 101 -6.79 -5.26 23.53
C ILE A 101 -7.20 -4.81 22.13
N GLN A 102 -7.21 -3.51 21.91
CA GLN A 102 -7.43 -2.94 20.58
C GLN A 102 -6.22 -3.20 19.66
N THR A 103 -6.48 -3.77 18.50
CA THR A 103 -5.45 -3.98 17.48
C THR A 103 -5.59 -2.96 16.36
N VAL A 104 -4.49 -2.29 16.01
CA VAL A 104 -4.40 -1.33 14.91
C VAL A 104 -3.32 -1.77 13.93
N MET A 105 -3.69 -1.93 12.66
CA MET A 105 -2.73 -2.23 11.60
C MET A 105 -2.18 -0.93 11.00
N ILE A 106 -0.86 -0.79 10.98
CA ILE A 106 -0.18 0.36 10.38
C ILE A 106 0.73 -0.15 9.26
N THR A 107 0.39 0.16 8.00
CA THR A 107 1.05 -0.42 6.83
C THR A 107 1.42 0.62 5.78
N GLY A 108 2.49 0.35 5.03
CA GLY A 108 2.86 1.11 3.83
C GLY A 108 1.99 0.81 2.60
N ASP A 109 1.14 -0.21 2.65
CA ASP A 109 0.25 -0.57 1.55
C ASP A 109 -0.81 0.50 1.26
N ASN A 110 -1.41 0.43 0.07
CA ASN A 110 -2.52 1.31 -0.27
C ASN A 110 -3.77 0.95 0.55
N LYS A 111 -4.71 1.93 0.64
CA LYS A 111 -5.92 1.84 1.47
C LYS A 111 -6.80 0.63 1.12
N ASP A 112 -6.99 0.35 -0.18
CA ASP A 112 -7.85 -0.74 -0.63
C ASP A 112 -7.28 -2.12 -0.25
N THR A 113 -5.97 -2.32 -0.42
CA THR A 113 -5.26 -3.54 0.01
C THR A 113 -5.34 -3.72 1.53
N ALA A 114 -5.09 -2.64 2.28
CA ALA A 114 -5.15 -2.67 3.74
C ALA A 114 -6.56 -2.99 4.26
N ILE A 115 -7.61 -2.45 3.64
CA ILE A 115 -9.01 -2.78 3.95
C ILE A 115 -9.30 -4.26 3.67
N SER A 116 -8.84 -4.78 2.53
CA SER A 116 -9.04 -6.19 2.17
C SER A 116 -8.43 -7.11 3.21
N ILE A 117 -7.16 -6.87 3.57
CA ILE A 117 -6.45 -7.62 4.61
C ILE A 117 -7.15 -7.48 5.96
N GLY A 118 -7.51 -6.24 6.36
CA GLY A 118 -8.17 -5.97 7.62
C GLY A 118 -9.51 -6.70 7.80
N LYS A 119 -10.26 -6.86 6.71
CA LYS A 119 -11.49 -7.68 6.70
C LYS A 119 -11.18 -9.17 6.81
N GLU A 120 -10.16 -9.64 6.09
CA GLU A 120 -9.76 -11.05 6.08
C GLU A 120 -9.28 -11.51 7.45
N VAL A 121 -8.52 -10.67 8.17
CA VAL A 121 -8.01 -10.98 9.53
C VAL A 121 -8.99 -10.61 10.66
N GLY A 122 -10.15 -10.02 10.37
CA GLY A 122 -11.14 -9.65 11.39
C GLY A 122 -10.81 -8.38 12.18
N LEU A 123 -9.98 -7.49 11.63
CA LEU A 123 -9.75 -6.15 12.20
C LEU A 123 -10.91 -5.20 11.91
N ILE A 124 -11.46 -5.26 10.71
CA ILE A 124 -12.62 -4.47 10.29
C ILE A 124 -13.85 -5.35 10.41
N THR A 125 -14.70 -5.05 11.37
CA THR A 125 -15.93 -5.81 11.67
C THR A 125 -17.18 -4.95 11.61
N ASN A 126 -17.06 -3.65 11.83
CA ASN A 126 -18.17 -2.71 11.93
C ASN A 126 -18.07 -1.57 10.91
N ARG A 127 -19.22 -0.94 10.62
CA ARG A 127 -19.25 0.26 9.76
C ARG A 127 -18.61 1.49 10.38
N GLU A 128 -18.46 1.50 11.70
CA GLU A 128 -17.85 2.59 12.46
C GLU A 128 -16.33 2.47 12.57
N ASP A 129 -15.77 1.34 12.12
CA ASP A 129 -14.33 1.12 12.11
C ASP A 129 -13.66 2.11 11.16
N ILE A 130 -12.64 2.81 11.67
CA ILE A 130 -11.98 3.90 10.96
C ILE A 130 -10.73 3.39 10.27
N VAL A 131 -10.63 3.69 8.98
CA VAL A 131 -9.46 3.42 8.14
C VAL A 131 -8.99 4.73 7.52
N LEU A 132 -7.77 5.14 7.82
CA LEU A 132 -7.15 6.36 7.31
C LEU A 132 -5.93 6.04 6.46
N THR A 133 -5.60 6.95 5.57
CA THR A 133 -4.25 7.06 4.99
C THR A 133 -3.38 7.97 5.86
N SER A 134 -2.05 7.93 5.66
CA SER A 134 -1.13 8.88 6.28
C SER A 134 -1.56 10.34 6.03
N ASP A 135 -1.94 10.68 4.79
CA ASP A 135 -2.37 12.04 4.44
C ASP A 135 -3.67 12.44 5.18
N GLU A 136 -4.64 11.53 5.31
CA GLU A 136 -5.88 11.76 6.05
C GLU A 136 -5.59 11.92 7.55
N LEU A 137 -4.72 11.09 8.13
CA LEU A 137 -4.29 11.20 9.53
C LEU A 137 -3.56 12.53 9.80
N ASN A 138 -2.72 12.97 8.88
CA ASN A 138 -1.92 14.19 9.05
C ASN A 138 -2.72 15.49 8.87
N ARG A 139 -3.93 15.41 8.32
CA ARG A 139 -4.88 16.54 8.29
C ARG A 139 -5.63 16.75 9.60
N LEU A 140 -5.64 15.74 10.46
CA LEU A 140 -6.30 15.81 11.77
C LEU A 140 -5.36 16.41 12.82
N SER A 141 -5.90 17.27 13.67
CA SER A 141 -5.23 17.71 14.89
C SER A 141 -5.07 16.55 15.89
N ASP A 142 -4.16 16.68 16.83
CA ASP A 142 -3.94 15.66 17.85
C ASP A 142 -5.21 15.36 18.67
N ASN A 143 -6.01 16.39 18.98
CA ASN A 143 -7.28 16.23 19.69
C ASN A 143 -8.33 15.45 18.86
N GLU A 144 -8.35 15.65 17.55
CA GLU A 144 -9.24 14.88 16.67
C GLU A 144 -8.78 13.42 16.55
N VAL A 145 -7.47 13.17 16.46
CA VAL A 145 -6.92 11.81 16.45
C VAL A 145 -7.26 11.09 17.74
N LYS A 146 -7.10 11.71 18.90
CA LYS A 146 -7.46 11.12 20.20
C LYS A 146 -8.92 10.68 20.25
N LYS A 147 -9.85 11.47 19.72
CA LYS A 147 -11.28 11.12 19.67
C LYS A 147 -11.59 9.90 18.82
N ILE A 148 -10.80 9.65 17.80
CA ILE A 148 -11.02 8.52 16.89
C ILE A 148 -10.20 7.28 17.27
N LEU A 149 -9.19 7.40 18.14
CA LEU A 149 -8.34 6.28 18.57
C LEU A 149 -9.13 5.00 18.90
N PRO A 150 -10.24 5.04 19.66
CA PRO A 150 -10.97 3.81 20.03
C PRO A 150 -11.56 3.06 18.82
N ARG A 151 -11.81 3.76 17.71
CA ARG A 151 -12.38 3.19 16.48
C ARG A 151 -11.37 3.03 15.35
N LEU A 152 -10.14 3.52 15.54
CA LEU A 152 -9.08 3.41 14.53
C LEU A 152 -8.65 1.96 14.39
N LYS A 153 -8.73 1.41 13.19
CA LYS A 153 -8.35 0.03 12.88
C LYS A 153 -7.16 -0.07 11.94
N ILE A 154 -7.05 0.87 10.99
CA ILE A 154 -5.98 0.81 9.99
C ILE A 154 -5.47 2.21 9.67
N VAL A 155 -4.13 2.32 9.55
CA VAL A 155 -3.46 3.44 8.88
C VAL A 155 -2.67 2.90 7.70
N ALA A 156 -3.13 3.26 6.50
CA ALA A 156 -2.54 2.86 5.23
C ALA A 156 -1.58 3.92 4.68
N ARG A 157 -0.65 3.56 3.79
CA ARG A 157 0.38 4.48 3.25
C ARG A 157 1.17 5.17 4.37
N SER A 158 1.30 4.50 5.52
CA SER A 158 1.91 5.07 6.71
C SER A 158 3.39 5.38 6.52
N MET A 159 3.79 6.46 7.16
CA MET A 159 5.18 6.89 7.31
C MET A 159 5.68 6.54 8.72
N PRO A 160 6.99 6.43 8.97
CA PRO A 160 7.54 6.14 10.31
C PRO A 160 7.06 7.11 11.39
N GLN A 161 6.89 8.39 11.04
CA GLN A 161 6.39 9.42 11.97
C GLN A 161 4.94 9.19 12.41
N ASP A 162 4.09 8.60 11.56
CA ASP A 162 2.69 8.30 11.91
C ASP A 162 2.61 7.31 13.06
N LYS A 163 3.47 6.29 13.02
CA LYS A 163 3.58 5.28 14.08
C LYS A 163 3.97 5.92 15.41
N SER A 164 5.02 6.75 15.41
CA SER A 164 5.46 7.47 16.61
C SER A 164 4.43 8.46 17.15
N ARG A 165 3.65 9.10 16.25
CA ARG A 165 2.57 10.02 16.64
C ARG A 165 1.43 9.27 17.33
N LEU A 166 1.00 8.14 16.77
CA LEU A 166 -0.09 7.35 17.33
C LEU A 166 0.27 6.77 18.70
N VAL A 167 1.50 6.24 18.88
CA VAL A 167 1.98 5.77 20.18
C VAL A 167 1.92 6.91 21.19
N ARG A 168 2.51 8.06 20.91
CA ARG A 168 2.49 9.23 21.80
C ARG A 168 1.07 9.65 22.19
N LEU A 169 0.15 9.75 21.22
CA LEU A 169 -1.23 10.18 21.50
C LEU A 169 -2.00 9.16 22.32
N ALA A 170 -1.75 7.87 22.15
CA ALA A 170 -2.35 6.83 22.97
C ALA A 170 -1.81 6.88 24.42
N GLU A 171 -0.51 7.10 24.61
CA GLU A 171 0.08 7.28 25.96
C GLU A 171 -0.47 8.54 26.65
N GLU A 172 -0.65 9.65 25.94
CA GLU A 172 -1.28 10.86 26.47
C GLU A 172 -2.73 10.64 26.94
N GLU A 173 -3.42 9.65 26.40
CA GLU A 173 -4.74 9.19 26.86
C GLU A 173 -4.64 8.08 27.93
N ASN A 174 -3.46 7.87 28.52
CA ASN A 174 -3.19 6.84 29.56
C ASN A 174 -3.43 5.40 29.07
N LEU A 175 -3.30 5.14 27.77
CA LEU A 175 -3.38 3.78 27.22
C LEU A 175 -1.99 3.13 27.27
N VAL A 176 -1.96 1.84 27.60
CA VAL A 176 -0.75 1.02 27.48
C VAL A 176 -0.63 0.58 26.03
N VAL A 177 0.48 0.89 25.39
CA VAL A 177 0.72 0.62 23.99
C VAL A 177 1.77 -0.47 23.83
N GLY A 178 1.45 -1.53 23.10
CA GLY A 178 2.41 -2.51 22.61
C GLY A 178 2.56 -2.36 21.10
N MET A 179 3.77 -2.48 20.60
CA MET A 179 4.04 -2.40 19.17
C MET A 179 4.87 -3.58 18.68
N THR A 180 4.53 -4.09 17.51
CA THR A 180 5.36 -5.06 16.77
C THR A 180 5.75 -4.48 15.41
N GLY A 181 6.94 -4.80 14.95
CA GLY A 181 7.44 -4.39 13.64
C GLY A 181 8.64 -5.24 13.23
N ASP A 182 8.89 -5.37 11.94
CA ASP A 182 9.94 -6.19 11.36
C ASP A 182 11.02 -5.37 10.62
N GLY A 183 10.85 -4.06 10.56
CA GLY A 183 11.72 -3.17 9.81
C GLY A 183 12.48 -2.14 10.64
N VAL A 184 13.63 -1.70 10.12
CA VAL A 184 14.43 -0.60 10.70
C VAL A 184 13.59 0.68 10.83
N ASN A 185 12.59 0.87 9.97
CA ASN A 185 11.68 2.00 9.98
C ASN A 185 10.75 2.02 11.21
N ASP A 186 10.60 0.90 11.91
CA ASP A 186 9.76 0.77 13.09
C ASP A 186 10.51 1.07 14.40
N ALA A 187 11.84 1.07 14.37
CA ALA A 187 12.69 1.25 15.54
C ALA A 187 12.36 2.50 16.38
N PRO A 188 12.08 3.70 15.80
CA PRO A 188 11.73 4.88 16.60
C PRO A 188 10.41 4.74 17.36
N ALA A 189 9.43 4.04 16.79
CA ALA A 189 8.13 3.82 17.43
C ALA A 189 8.20 2.67 18.45
N LEU A 190 8.94 1.58 18.14
CA LEU A 190 9.22 0.48 19.05
C LEU A 190 9.94 0.92 20.33
N LYS A 191 10.82 1.93 20.23
CA LYS A 191 11.51 2.47 21.39
C LYS A 191 10.61 3.31 22.30
N LYS A 192 9.47 3.80 21.80
CA LYS A 192 8.52 4.63 22.55
C LYS A 192 7.37 3.82 23.13
N ALA A 193 6.99 2.72 22.53
CA ALA A 193 6.01 1.78 23.05
C ALA A 193 6.69 0.84 24.08
#